data_2e8739030a29776d8e4a84e3418a51e9
#
_entry.id   2e8739030a29776d8e4a84e3418a51e9
#
_cell.length_a   1.000
_cell.length_b   1.000
_cell.length_c   1.000
_cell.angle_alpha   90.00
_cell.angle_beta   90.00
_cell.angle_gamma   90.00
#
_symmetry.space_group_name_H-M   'P 1'
#
loop_
_entity.id
_entity.type
_entity.pdbx_description
1 polymer ?
#
loop_
_entity_poly.entity_id
_entity_poly.type
_entity_poly.pdbx_seq_one_letter_code
_entity_poly.pdbx_strand_id
1 'polypeptide(L)'
;VFYSCDKDFASIDSDVISSENAINFSTSSIEYPVVASNLRLNPIKSNNLPSFMLGYNNDPVFGESNASFLGQIIPVEFSPSFGDNIVLDSVVLTIPYFSRAIDTNEDGESTYEIDSVYGNNPTKIYIYKSNFYLRDFDPTGEFSDSQDYYSNGSLSNSEFINQSDIEAELLFESGIIGDGSDDFVPSSERIDLTQLDSLGDSFVSASLAPAMRFKLNNPNGDFWESLIFENEDNAVLINPNTFKEFFRGLYIKAEGVNSEGAMMMLNLASSNTKLTLHYTSEISTENDTDSGGTVTEAIESQNEYVFNFTDNLINIYDNSFNIDVSNSNTVDGDERLYLKGGEGYMSTVDLFSGSFENENGEIVDAFDHFKSSFYNDEDDIANKLINEAYIEFYVDQSQNIESEPDRVYLYNFEQNVALIDYFLDQSVSETTINAKINHLQPLTRDGDSISGDGIKYKIRITEHLNNLIIRDSTNAKLALVVTSNVGSIQNFSILNSGEETIDYPSGAILSHKGTVLHGSQSDDLDKRPRIKIYYTDPDE
;
A
#
# COMPACT_ATOMS: atom_id res chain seq x y z
N VAL A 1 -12.66 -13.27 -25.80
CA VAL A 1 -12.74 -14.56 -25.09
C VAL A 1 -11.43 -15.27 -25.38
N PHE A 2 -10.47 -15.18 -24.48
CA PHE A 2 -9.25 -15.98 -24.57
C PHE A 2 -9.39 -17.10 -23.56
N TYR A 3 -9.46 -18.33 -24.04
CA TYR A 3 -9.31 -19.52 -23.24
C TYR A 3 -7.81 -19.61 -22.87
N SER A 4 -7.48 -19.39 -21.60
CA SER A 4 -6.22 -19.85 -21.04
C SER A 4 -6.34 -21.36 -20.91
N CYS A 5 -5.70 -22.11 -21.79
CA CYS A 5 -5.46 -23.53 -21.56
C CYS A 5 -4.35 -23.63 -20.52
N ASP A 6 -4.71 -23.96 -19.29
CA ASP A 6 -3.82 -24.61 -18.34
C ASP A 6 -3.58 -26.03 -18.91
N LYS A 7 -2.63 -26.14 -19.82
CA LYS A 7 -2.09 -27.44 -20.19
C LYS A 7 -0.92 -27.68 -19.23
N ASP A 8 -1.11 -28.60 -18.31
CA ASP A 8 0.00 -29.26 -17.64
C ASP A 8 1.12 -29.51 -18.67
N PHE A 9 2.32 -29.02 -18.36
CA PHE A 9 3.52 -29.20 -19.20
C PHE A 9 3.95 -30.68 -19.34
N ALA A 10 3.11 -31.62 -18.92
CA ALA A 10 3.33 -33.06 -19.11
C ALA A 10 3.20 -33.54 -20.59
N SER A 11 2.84 -32.63 -21.52
CA SER A 11 2.89 -32.94 -22.95
C SER A 11 3.34 -31.68 -23.72
N ILE A 12 4.57 -31.69 -24.22
CA ILE A 12 5.02 -30.73 -25.22
C ILE A 12 4.41 -31.18 -26.57
N ASP A 13 3.19 -30.77 -26.85
CA ASP A 13 2.66 -30.74 -28.21
C ASP A 13 3.16 -29.47 -28.89
N SER A 14 4.36 -29.53 -29.42
CA SER A 14 4.91 -28.50 -30.29
C SER A 14 4.49 -28.81 -31.71
N ASP A 15 3.71 -27.95 -32.36
CA ASP A 15 3.39 -28.05 -33.81
C ASP A 15 4.64 -27.94 -34.72
N VAL A 16 5.83 -27.77 -34.14
CA VAL A 16 7.11 -27.59 -34.86
C VAL A 16 7.94 -28.89 -34.89
N ILE A 17 7.70 -29.82 -33.96
CA ILE A 17 8.39 -31.12 -33.94
C ILE A 17 7.31 -32.21 -33.88
N SER A 18 7.26 -33.08 -34.90
CA SER A 18 6.33 -34.21 -34.91
C SER A 18 6.58 -35.12 -33.70
N SER A 19 5.53 -35.64 -33.10
CA SER A 19 5.57 -36.54 -31.94
C SER A 19 6.50 -37.75 -32.12
N GLU A 20 6.88 -38.08 -33.36
CA GLU A 20 7.84 -39.15 -33.69
C GLU A 20 9.31 -38.74 -33.51
N ASN A 21 9.61 -37.46 -33.45
CA ASN A 21 10.98 -36.93 -33.24
C ASN A 21 11.21 -36.34 -31.84
N ALA A 22 10.17 -36.26 -30.97
CA ALA A 22 10.25 -35.80 -29.58
C ALA A 22 10.52 -36.95 -28.58
N ILE A 23 10.89 -38.15 -29.05
CA ILE A 23 10.91 -39.40 -28.29
C ILE A 23 12.10 -39.52 -27.30
N ASN A 24 12.97 -38.52 -27.18
CA ASN A 24 14.20 -38.70 -26.42
C ASN A 24 14.27 -37.90 -25.10
N PHE A 25 13.17 -37.31 -24.61
CA PHE A 25 13.18 -36.61 -23.32
C PHE A 25 11.91 -36.96 -22.53
N SER A 26 12.05 -37.75 -21.47
CA SER A 26 10.99 -37.91 -20.48
C SER A 26 10.95 -36.69 -19.56
N THR A 27 9.77 -36.12 -19.34
CA THR A 27 9.58 -35.07 -18.34
C THR A 27 9.10 -35.71 -17.06
N SER A 28 9.88 -35.58 -16.00
CA SER A 28 9.59 -36.13 -14.67
C SER A 28 9.35 -35.00 -13.67
N SER A 29 8.73 -35.31 -12.54
CA SER A 29 8.54 -34.34 -11.47
C SER A 29 8.97 -34.91 -10.11
N ILE A 30 9.49 -34.02 -9.24
CA ILE A 30 9.84 -34.33 -7.86
C ILE A 30 9.36 -33.21 -6.96
N GLU A 31 8.99 -33.54 -5.73
CA GLU A 31 8.55 -32.57 -4.74
C GLU A 31 9.49 -32.59 -3.54
N TYR A 32 9.87 -31.40 -3.03
CA TYR A 32 10.67 -31.23 -1.82
C TYR A 32 9.89 -30.48 -0.74
N PRO A 33 10.22 -30.75 0.54
CA PRO A 33 9.56 -30.09 1.65
C PRO A 33 9.95 -28.62 1.76
N VAL A 34 9.02 -27.86 2.33
CA VAL A 34 9.19 -26.45 2.71
C VAL A 34 8.75 -26.31 4.17
N VAL A 35 9.55 -25.63 4.97
CA VAL A 35 9.18 -25.23 6.33
C VAL A 35 8.79 -23.76 6.30
N ALA A 36 7.60 -23.44 6.76
CA ALA A 36 7.13 -22.07 6.83
C ALA A 36 6.55 -21.75 8.22
N SER A 37 6.89 -20.58 8.74
CA SER A 37 6.53 -20.14 10.09
C SER A 37 6.13 -18.68 10.12
N ASN A 38 5.24 -18.32 11.06
CA ASN A 38 4.69 -16.98 11.18
C ASN A 38 5.63 -16.03 11.92
N LEU A 39 5.59 -14.77 11.50
CA LEU A 39 6.28 -13.67 12.16
C LEU A 39 5.32 -12.49 12.31
N ARG A 40 5.07 -12.04 13.55
CA ARG A 40 4.40 -10.78 13.83
C ARG A 40 5.35 -9.62 13.59
N LEU A 41 4.90 -8.62 12.86
CA LEU A 41 5.70 -7.43 12.63
C LEU A 41 5.68 -6.51 13.86
N ASN A 42 6.83 -5.97 14.19
CA ASN A 42 6.97 -4.79 15.03
C ASN A 42 6.56 -3.54 14.24
N PRO A 43 6.43 -2.37 14.90
CA PRO A 43 6.12 -1.13 14.20
C PRO A 43 7.04 -0.90 13.00
N ILE A 44 6.44 -0.59 11.87
CA ILE A 44 7.12 -0.38 10.60
C ILE A 44 7.40 1.10 10.36
N LYS A 45 8.49 1.43 9.67
CA LYS A 45 8.75 2.79 9.23
C LYS A 45 7.61 3.24 8.32
N SER A 46 6.96 4.35 8.69
CA SER A 46 5.72 4.81 8.07
C SER A 46 5.81 6.19 7.40
N ASN A 47 7.00 6.81 7.37
CA ASN A 47 7.26 8.01 6.59
C ASN A 47 7.94 7.67 5.25
N ASN A 48 7.89 8.61 4.30
CA ASN A 48 8.43 8.46 2.94
C ASN A 48 7.80 7.29 2.15
N LEU A 49 6.59 6.89 2.52
CA LEU A 49 5.82 5.91 1.76
C LEU A 49 5.33 6.52 0.44
N PRO A 50 5.16 5.72 -0.63
CA PRO A 50 4.62 6.20 -1.90
C PRO A 50 3.13 6.57 -1.82
N SER A 51 2.45 6.17 -0.76
CA SER A 51 1.06 6.48 -0.47
C SER A 51 0.75 6.32 1.01
N PHE A 52 -0.43 6.72 1.46
CA PHE A 52 -0.83 6.69 2.87
C PHE A 52 -2.23 6.10 3.01
N MET A 53 -2.41 5.33 4.10
CA MET A 53 -3.68 4.72 4.43
C MET A 53 -4.47 5.60 5.40
N LEU A 54 -5.78 5.65 5.22
CA LEU A 54 -6.72 6.26 6.17
C LEU A 54 -7.97 5.39 6.25
N GLY A 55 -8.44 5.10 7.45
CA GLY A 55 -9.70 4.39 7.62
C GLY A 55 -9.65 3.31 8.67
N TYR A 56 -10.70 2.51 8.68
CA TYR A 56 -10.92 1.44 9.64
C TYR A 56 -11.36 0.17 8.90
N ASN A 57 -10.84 -0.96 9.35
CA ASN A 57 -11.26 -2.28 8.89
C ASN A 57 -11.28 -3.26 10.07
N ASN A 58 -12.32 -4.07 10.17
CA ASN A 58 -12.43 -5.13 11.17
C ASN A 58 -12.58 -6.47 10.45
N ASP A 59 -11.45 -7.18 10.32
CA ASP A 59 -11.41 -8.48 9.67
C ASP A 59 -11.84 -9.58 10.66
N PRO A 60 -12.75 -10.49 10.29
CA PRO A 60 -13.22 -11.54 11.20
C PRO A 60 -12.12 -12.43 11.78
N VAL A 61 -11.03 -12.64 11.04
CA VAL A 61 -9.88 -13.45 11.45
C VAL A 61 -8.83 -12.60 12.15
N PHE A 62 -8.38 -11.53 11.49
CA PHE A 62 -7.26 -10.74 11.97
C PHE A 62 -7.64 -9.73 13.05
N GLY A 63 -8.90 -9.26 13.10
CA GLY A 63 -9.34 -8.22 14.02
C GLY A 63 -9.24 -6.82 13.44
N GLU A 64 -9.19 -5.83 14.32
CA GLU A 64 -9.31 -4.42 13.98
C GLU A 64 -7.98 -3.82 13.49
N SER A 65 -8.06 -3.05 12.41
CA SER A 65 -6.99 -2.23 11.89
C SER A 65 -7.48 -0.81 11.70
N ASN A 66 -6.80 0.16 12.27
CA ASN A 66 -7.10 1.57 12.13
C ASN A 66 -5.87 2.30 11.60
N ALA A 67 -6.04 3.10 10.55
CA ALA A 67 -4.99 3.90 9.94
C ALA A 67 -5.38 5.37 9.97
N SER A 68 -4.48 6.20 10.46
CA SER A 68 -4.57 7.66 10.48
C SER A 68 -3.29 8.24 9.92
N PHE A 69 -3.28 9.50 9.52
CA PHE A 69 -2.03 10.11 9.08
C PHE A 69 -1.83 11.53 9.62
N LEU A 70 -0.56 11.87 9.84
CA LEU A 70 -0.10 13.19 10.23
C LEU A 70 0.75 13.76 9.10
N GLY A 71 0.48 14.98 8.67
CA GLY A 71 1.21 15.64 7.59
C GLY A 71 1.39 17.13 7.80
N GLN A 72 2.55 17.64 7.37
CA GLN A 72 2.80 19.07 7.28
C GLN A 72 2.17 19.63 6.01
N ILE A 73 1.62 20.84 6.11
CA ILE A 73 1.17 21.63 4.95
C ILE A 73 1.92 22.95 4.89
N ILE A 74 2.08 23.48 3.69
CA ILE A 74 2.65 24.81 3.45
C ILE A 74 1.84 25.55 2.39
N PRO A 75 1.77 26.90 2.46
CA PRO A 75 1.18 27.69 1.39
C PRO A 75 1.93 27.50 0.08
N VAL A 76 1.20 27.58 -1.01
CA VAL A 76 1.78 27.60 -2.38
C VAL A 76 2.44 28.95 -2.65
N GLU A 77 1.86 30.03 -2.11
CA GLU A 77 2.35 31.41 -2.23
C GLU A 77 2.77 31.95 -0.87
N PHE A 78 3.95 32.57 -0.82
CA PHE A 78 4.50 33.23 0.36
C PHE A 78 4.46 34.74 0.18
N SER A 79 4.39 35.47 1.31
CA SER A 79 4.18 36.91 1.35
C SER A 79 2.91 37.32 0.56
N PRO A 80 1.77 36.71 0.87
CA PRO A 80 0.53 37.00 0.16
C PRO A 80 0.06 38.44 0.40
N SER A 81 -0.76 38.92 -0.54
CA SER A 81 -1.59 40.11 -0.31
C SER A 81 -3.04 39.74 -0.54
N PHE A 82 -3.86 39.82 0.49
CA PHE A 82 -5.24 39.34 0.45
C PHE A 82 -6.24 40.44 0.04
N GLY A 83 -5.83 41.73 0.04
CA GLY A 83 -6.69 42.88 -0.27
C GLY A 83 -7.42 43.43 0.94
N ASP A 84 -8.41 44.31 0.70
CA ASP A 84 -9.19 44.95 1.75
C ASP A 84 -10.52 44.20 2.00
N ASN A 85 -11.12 44.41 3.17
CA ASN A 85 -12.45 43.88 3.54
C ASN A 85 -12.58 42.34 3.32
N ILE A 86 -11.60 41.58 3.77
CA ILE A 86 -11.51 40.14 3.59
C ILE A 86 -12.65 39.41 4.32
N VAL A 87 -13.33 38.52 3.63
CA VAL A 87 -14.35 37.63 4.19
C VAL A 87 -14.00 36.18 3.79
N LEU A 88 -13.79 35.32 4.78
CA LEU A 88 -13.58 33.88 4.53
C LEU A 88 -14.90 33.19 4.19
N ASP A 89 -15.02 32.67 2.98
CA ASP A 89 -16.23 31.99 2.50
C ASP A 89 -16.24 30.51 2.91
N SER A 90 -15.10 29.82 2.74
CA SER A 90 -14.96 28.43 3.15
C SER A 90 -13.52 27.96 3.15
N VAL A 91 -13.27 26.93 3.94
CA VAL A 91 -12.00 26.16 3.92
C VAL A 91 -12.29 24.74 3.51
N VAL A 92 -11.63 24.27 2.46
CA VAL A 92 -11.92 22.96 1.87
C VAL A 92 -10.66 22.13 1.76
N LEU A 93 -10.67 20.96 2.38
CA LEU A 93 -9.65 19.93 2.21
C LEU A 93 -10.11 18.93 1.14
N THR A 94 -9.28 18.72 0.13
CA THR A 94 -9.53 17.71 -0.93
C THR A 94 -8.35 16.76 -1.00
N ILE A 95 -8.63 15.45 -0.95
CA ILE A 95 -7.64 14.38 -1.10
C ILE A 95 -8.21 13.30 -2.01
N PRO A 96 -7.73 13.17 -3.25
CA PRO A 96 -8.21 12.18 -4.20
C PRO A 96 -7.89 10.74 -3.79
N TYR A 97 -8.75 9.82 -4.22
CA TYR A 97 -8.44 8.38 -4.24
C TYR A 97 -7.59 8.03 -5.46
N PHE A 98 -7.03 6.83 -5.47
CA PHE A 98 -6.59 6.22 -6.72
C PHE A 98 -7.83 5.71 -7.46
N SER A 99 -8.14 6.33 -8.59
CA SER A 99 -9.32 6.04 -9.41
C SER A 99 -8.96 6.11 -10.88
N ARG A 100 -9.74 5.41 -11.71
CA ARG A 100 -9.62 5.45 -13.17
C ARG A 100 -10.98 5.74 -13.79
N ALA A 101 -10.99 6.55 -14.85
CA ALA A 101 -12.19 6.74 -15.64
C ALA A 101 -12.47 5.45 -16.45
N ILE A 102 -13.69 4.93 -16.32
CA ILE A 102 -14.15 3.72 -17.02
C ILE A 102 -15.01 4.02 -18.23
N ASP A 103 -15.64 5.19 -18.24
CA ASP A 103 -16.44 5.69 -19.36
C ASP A 103 -16.44 7.23 -19.34
N THR A 104 -16.66 7.83 -20.51
CA THR A 104 -16.87 9.28 -20.65
C THR A 104 -17.97 9.50 -21.68
N ASN A 105 -19.06 10.15 -21.28
CA ASN A 105 -20.20 10.43 -22.15
C ASN A 105 -19.91 11.54 -23.18
N GLU A 106 -20.90 11.81 -24.07
CA GLU A 106 -20.77 12.82 -25.13
C GLU A 106 -20.61 14.26 -24.58
N ASP A 107 -21.07 14.50 -23.36
CA ASP A 107 -20.97 15.80 -22.68
C ASP A 107 -19.60 15.96 -21.94
N GLY A 108 -18.73 14.98 -22.03
CA GLY A 108 -17.42 14.98 -21.37
C GLY A 108 -17.46 14.57 -19.90
N GLU A 109 -18.53 14.00 -19.44
CA GLU A 109 -18.69 13.56 -18.06
C GLU A 109 -18.17 12.14 -17.89
N SER A 110 -17.17 11.97 -17.01
CA SER A 110 -16.55 10.70 -16.73
C SER A 110 -17.20 9.97 -15.56
N THR A 111 -17.33 8.66 -15.71
CA THR A 111 -17.67 7.71 -14.64
C THR A 111 -16.40 7.05 -14.17
N TYR A 112 -16.27 6.81 -12.86
CA TYR A 112 -15.04 6.32 -12.26
C TYR A 112 -15.23 5.01 -11.53
N GLU A 113 -14.15 4.22 -11.48
CA GLU A 113 -13.94 3.13 -10.55
C GLU A 113 -12.81 3.50 -9.59
N ILE A 114 -13.01 3.23 -8.30
CA ILE A 114 -12.01 3.47 -7.27
C ILE A 114 -11.22 2.19 -7.05
N ASP A 115 -9.91 2.25 -7.24
CA ASP A 115 -9.01 1.09 -7.11
C ASP A 115 -8.41 0.96 -5.69
N SER A 116 -8.66 1.92 -4.81
CA SER A 116 -7.94 2.08 -3.55
C SER A 116 -8.83 2.23 -2.31
N VAL A 117 -10.11 1.90 -2.42
CA VAL A 117 -11.05 1.93 -1.30
C VAL A 117 -11.61 0.54 -1.05
N TYR A 118 -11.59 0.13 0.21
CA TYR A 118 -11.94 -1.20 0.67
C TYR A 118 -13.00 -1.08 1.76
N GLY A 119 -14.17 -1.64 1.48
CA GLY A 119 -15.37 -1.42 2.28
C GLY A 119 -16.12 -0.17 1.84
N ASN A 120 -17.37 -0.11 2.23
CA ASN A 120 -18.29 0.98 1.91
C ASN A 120 -19.13 1.40 3.13
N ASN A 121 -18.69 0.99 4.32
CA ASN A 121 -19.36 1.34 5.56
C ASN A 121 -18.96 2.74 6.03
N PRO A 122 -19.85 3.43 6.75
CA PRO A 122 -19.55 4.73 7.31
C PRO A 122 -18.30 4.70 8.20
N THR A 123 -17.45 5.71 8.03
CA THR A 123 -16.23 5.91 8.81
C THR A 123 -16.25 7.31 9.40
N LYS A 124 -15.93 7.44 10.67
CA LYS A 124 -15.85 8.73 11.32
C LYS A 124 -14.48 9.35 11.06
N ILE A 125 -14.47 10.57 10.55
CA ILE A 125 -13.26 11.32 10.21
C ILE A 125 -13.15 12.54 11.12
N TYR A 126 -11.96 12.70 11.72
CA TYR A 126 -11.59 13.88 12.48
C TYR A 126 -10.38 14.54 11.84
N ILE A 127 -10.36 15.86 11.82
CA ILE A 127 -9.20 16.62 11.37
C ILE A 127 -8.81 17.55 12.52
N TYR A 128 -7.57 17.38 12.98
CA TYR A 128 -6.99 18.19 14.04
C TYR A 128 -5.82 19.03 13.52
N LYS A 129 -5.65 20.21 14.08
CA LYS A 129 -4.37 20.90 14.06
C LYS A 129 -3.38 20.10 14.90
N SER A 130 -2.19 19.85 14.38
CA SER A 130 -1.09 19.25 15.12
C SER A 130 -0.16 20.33 15.70
N ASN A 131 0.27 20.13 16.95
CA ASN A 131 1.35 20.87 17.58
C ASN A 131 2.68 20.09 17.56
N PHE A 132 2.69 18.87 17.02
CA PHE A 132 3.91 18.09 16.84
C PHE A 132 4.65 18.56 15.58
N TYR A 133 5.95 18.88 15.72
CA TYR A 133 6.77 19.28 14.59
C TYR A 133 7.45 18.07 13.97
N LEU A 134 7.09 17.70 12.72
CA LEU A 134 7.76 16.67 11.95
C LEU A 134 9.13 17.18 11.49
N ARG A 135 10.19 16.55 11.96
CA ARG A 135 11.57 16.89 11.63
C ARG A 135 11.98 16.21 10.32
N ASP A 136 12.79 16.90 9.52
CA ASP A 136 13.40 16.33 8.33
C ASP A 136 14.60 15.44 8.66
N PHE A 137 15.35 15.77 9.75
CA PHE A 137 16.60 15.11 10.13
C PHE A 137 16.54 14.59 11.57
N ASP A 138 17.25 13.47 11.81
CA ASP A 138 17.42 12.89 13.14
C ASP A 138 18.48 13.71 13.92
N PRO A 139 18.12 14.38 15.03
CA PRO A 139 19.06 15.19 15.81
C PRO A 139 20.10 14.34 16.55
N THR A 140 19.94 13.02 16.62
CA THR A 140 20.85 12.09 17.31
C THR A 140 21.75 11.30 16.36
N GLY A 141 21.45 11.34 15.06
CA GLY A 141 22.21 10.74 13.98
C GLY A 141 23.29 11.66 13.40
N GLU A 142 23.83 11.27 12.24
CA GLU A 142 24.71 12.15 11.46
C GLU A 142 23.86 13.27 10.82
N PHE A 143 24.48 14.41 10.48
CA PHE A 143 23.76 15.59 9.98
C PHE A 143 22.94 15.36 8.70
N SER A 144 23.17 14.26 8.00
CA SER A 144 22.47 13.86 6.78
C SER A 144 21.40 12.80 7.00
N ASP A 145 21.29 12.25 8.21
CA ASP A 145 20.35 11.17 8.48
C ASP A 145 18.92 11.72 8.56
N SER A 146 18.02 11.13 7.78
CA SER A 146 16.60 11.49 7.84
C SER A 146 15.98 10.99 9.14
N GLN A 147 15.01 11.75 9.66
CA GLN A 147 14.23 11.29 10.81
C GLN A 147 13.31 10.14 10.39
N ASP A 148 13.46 8.99 11.05
CA ASP A 148 12.55 7.87 10.88
C ASP A 148 11.41 7.97 11.88
N TYR A 149 10.20 7.76 11.37
CA TYR A 149 8.95 7.66 12.12
C TYR A 149 8.33 6.30 11.89
N TYR A 150 7.81 5.71 12.96
CA TYR A 150 7.23 4.38 12.92
C TYR A 150 5.71 4.43 13.13
N SER A 151 5.05 3.39 12.65
CA SER A 151 3.58 3.27 12.61
C SER A 151 2.88 3.40 13.98
N ASN A 152 3.57 3.12 15.06
CA ASN A 152 3.06 3.31 16.43
C ASN A 152 3.34 4.71 17.01
N GLY A 153 3.88 5.64 16.24
CA GLY A 153 4.29 6.97 16.69
C GLY A 153 5.67 7.06 17.33
N SER A 154 6.45 5.96 17.34
CA SER A 154 7.86 6.02 17.79
C SER A 154 8.75 6.70 16.76
N LEU A 155 9.87 7.26 17.21
CA LEU A 155 10.94 7.81 16.40
C LEU A 155 12.22 6.95 16.53
N SER A 156 13.15 7.10 15.59
CA SER A 156 14.45 6.39 15.61
C SER A 156 15.25 6.61 16.89
N ASN A 157 15.11 7.75 17.53
CA ASN A 157 15.81 8.14 18.76
C ASN A 157 15.07 7.76 20.06
N SER A 158 14.09 6.88 20.01
CA SER A 158 13.24 6.45 21.12
C SER A 158 12.32 7.53 21.70
N GLU A 159 12.18 8.68 21.05
CA GLU A 159 11.11 9.61 21.31
C GLU A 159 9.77 9.04 20.82
N PHE A 160 8.67 9.62 21.28
CA PHE A 160 7.32 9.18 20.93
C PHE A 160 6.43 10.38 20.63
N ILE A 161 5.57 10.27 19.64
CA ILE A 161 4.55 11.25 19.31
C ILE A 161 3.42 11.12 20.33
N ASN A 162 3.21 12.17 21.15
CA ASN A 162 2.10 12.14 22.09
C ASN A 162 0.79 12.45 21.38
N GLN A 163 -0.25 11.71 21.69
CA GLN A 163 -1.58 11.94 21.11
C GLN A 163 -2.10 13.36 21.38
N SER A 164 -1.85 13.91 22.57
CA SER A 164 -2.23 15.28 22.91
C SER A 164 -1.56 16.37 22.05
N ASP A 165 -0.41 16.05 21.44
CA ASP A 165 0.30 16.98 20.58
C ASP A 165 -0.24 16.97 19.15
N ILE A 166 -0.77 15.83 18.70
CA ILE A 166 -1.36 15.70 17.36
C ILE A 166 -2.86 16.00 17.35
N GLU A 167 -3.58 15.74 18.43
CA GLU A 167 -5.00 16.09 18.61
C GLU A 167 -5.14 17.43 19.37
N ALA A 168 -4.39 18.47 18.96
CA ALA A 168 -4.30 19.72 19.73
C ALA A 168 -5.58 20.58 19.62
N GLU A 169 -6.11 20.74 18.42
CA GLU A 169 -7.34 21.51 18.17
C GLU A 169 -8.18 20.83 17.08
N LEU A 170 -9.45 20.55 17.38
CA LEU A 170 -10.38 19.95 16.44
C LEU A 170 -10.84 20.97 15.40
N LEU A 171 -10.60 20.69 14.12
CA LEU A 171 -10.99 21.53 12.99
C LEU A 171 -12.20 20.99 12.23
N PHE A 172 -12.41 19.66 12.27
CA PHE A 172 -13.51 19.00 11.61
C PHE A 172 -13.83 17.66 12.28
N GLU A 173 -15.12 17.32 12.33
CA GLU A 173 -15.63 16.01 12.74
C GLU A 173 -16.83 15.66 11.84
N SER A 174 -16.79 14.50 11.18
CA SER A 174 -17.92 13.99 10.40
C SER A 174 -19.06 13.56 11.31
N GLY A 175 -20.31 13.63 10.82
CA GLY A 175 -21.50 13.18 11.59
C GLY A 175 -21.97 14.19 12.65
N ILE A 176 -21.50 15.44 12.66
CA ILE A 176 -22.05 16.48 13.55
C ILE A 176 -23.41 16.91 13.03
N ILE A 177 -24.43 16.75 13.88
CA ILE A 177 -25.82 17.13 13.56
C ILE A 177 -25.91 18.65 13.36
N GLY A 178 -26.31 19.06 12.16
CA GLY A 178 -26.66 20.46 11.84
C GLY A 178 -25.78 21.14 10.79
N ASP A 179 -24.62 20.58 10.43
CA ASP A 179 -23.79 21.05 9.31
C ASP A 179 -24.07 20.30 7.99
N GLY A 180 -24.93 19.25 8.00
CA GLY A 180 -25.26 18.42 6.85
C GLY A 180 -24.21 17.36 6.52
N SER A 181 -23.18 17.17 7.39
CA SER A 181 -22.21 16.10 7.24
C SER A 181 -22.66 14.86 8.00
N ASP A 182 -23.00 13.80 7.28
CA ASP A 182 -23.15 12.46 7.85
C ASP A 182 -21.75 11.85 8.09
N ASP A 183 -21.68 10.68 8.75
CA ASP A 183 -20.46 9.89 8.80
C ASP A 183 -19.98 9.62 7.35
N PHE A 184 -18.67 9.66 7.17
CA PHE A 184 -18.09 9.66 5.83
C PHE A 184 -18.20 8.28 5.17
N VAL A 185 -18.74 8.25 3.96
CA VAL A 185 -18.78 7.06 3.09
C VAL A 185 -18.02 7.38 1.80
N PRO A 186 -16.97 6.61 1.45
CA PRO A 186 -16.27 6.82 0.18
C PRO A 186 -17.20 6.68 -1.02
N SER A 187 -17.05 7.56 -2.01
CA SER A 187 -17.87 7.56 -3.23
C SER A 187 -17.01 7.56 -4.48
N SER A 188 -17.42 6.78 -5.50
CA SER A 188 -16.81 6.78 -6.84
C SER A 188 -17.35 7.88 -7.75
N GLU A 189 -18.26 8.71 -7.26
CA GLU A 189 -18.83 9.80 -8.04
C GLU A 189 -17.79 10.90 -8.28
N ARG A 190 -17.83 11.49 -9.48
CA ARG A 190 -17.09 12.72 -9.76
C ARG A 190 -17.60 13.85 -8.87
N ILE A 191 -16.76 14.83 -8.60
CA ILE A 191 -17.12 16.01 -7.81
C ILE A 191 -17.24 17.20 -8.74
N ASP A 192 -18.44 17.75 -8.87
CA ASP A 192 -18.69 18.95 -9.67
C ASP A 192 -18.48 20.21 -8.82
N LEU A 193 -17.59 21.07 -9.29
CA LEU A 193 -17.36 22.39 -8.71
C LEU A 193 -18.26 23.40 -9.41
N THR A 194 -19.14 24.02 -8.64
CA THR A 194 -20.13 24.97 -9.17
C THR A 194 -19.73 26.39 -8.87
N GLN A 195 -19.99 27.27 -9.81
CA GLN A 195 -19.87 28.73 -9.69
C GLN A 195 -21.19 29.41 -10.10
N LEU A 196 -21.35 30.65 -9.67
CA LEU A 196 -22.46 31.48 -10.12
C LEU A 196 -22.02 32.31 -11.34
N ASP A 197 -22.88 32.43 -12.34
CA ASP A 197 -22.67 33.35 -13.45
C ASP A 197 -23.06 34.79 -13.08
N SER A 198 -22.91 35.71 -13.99
CA SER A 198 -23.26 37.14 -13.79
C SER A 198 -24.75 37.39 -13.53
N LEU A 199 -25.60 36.40 -13.75
CA LEU A 199 -27.06 36.46 -13.50
C LEU A 199 -27.42 35.80 -12.16
N GLY A 200 -26.47 35.16 -11.50
CA GLY A 200 -26.64 34.38 -10.25
C GLY A 200 -27.10 32.95 -10.49
N ASP A 201 -27.04 32.44 -11.71
CA ASP A 201 -27.36 31.04 -12.04
C ASP A 201 -26.14 30.15 -11.80
N SER A 202 -26.34 28.99 -11.17
CA SER A 202 -25.28 28.04 -10.88
C SER A 202 -24.91 27.21 -12.11
N PHE A 203 -23.63 27.09 -12.41
CA PHE A 203 -23.11 26.22 -13.45
C PHE A 203 -21.90 25.43 -12.98
N VAL A 204 -21.61 24.27 -13.56
CA VAL A 204 -20.41 23.47 -13.29
C VAL A 204 -19.22 24.12 -13.99
N SER A 205 -18.29 24.66 -13.21
CA SER A 205 -17.09 25.31 -13.72
C SER A 205 -15.93 24.35 -13.94
N ALA A 206 -15.87 23.26 -13.16
CA ALA A 206 -14.89 22.19 -13.27
C ALA A 206 -15.42 20.91 -12.62
N SER A 207 -14.82 19.76 -12.98
CA SER A 207 -15.11 18.48 -12.32
C SER A 207 -13.80 17.83 -11.87
N LEU A 208 -13.83 17.23 -10.70
CA LEU A 208 -12.73 16.48 -10.11
C LEU A 208 -13.04 14.98 -10.15
N ALA A 209 -12.00 14.16 -10.24
CA ALA A 209 -12.09 12.73 -9.96
C ALA A 209 -12.54 12.48 -8.50
N PRO A 210 -13.02 11.27 -8.18
CA PRO A 210 -13.43 10.91 -6.82
C PRO A 210 -12.39 11.25 -5.77
N ALA A 211 -12.83 11.91 -4.71
CA ALA A 211 -11.97 12.37 -3.65
C ALA A 211 -12.69 12.44 -2.30
N MET A 212 -11.95 12.31 -1.24
CA MET A 212 -12.36 12.79 0.07
C MET A 212 -12.34 14.32 0.05
N ARG A 213 -13.48 14.97 0.31
CA ARG A 213 -13.60 16.42 0.26
C ARG A 213 -14.44 16.94 1.41
N PHE A 214 -13.80 17.70 2.29
CA PHE A 214 -14.42 18.23 3.49
C PHE A 214 -14.37 19.75 3.52
N LYS A 215 -15.50 20.36 3.90
CA LYS A 215 -15.55 21.76 4.28
C LYS A 215 -15.23 21.83 5.78
N LEU A 216 -14.08 22.42 6.11
CA LEU A 216 -13.63 22.56 7.49
C LEU A 216 -14.36 23.74 8.12
N ASN A 217 -15.49 23.46 8.76
CA ASN A 217 -16.22 24.47 9.50
C ASN A 217 -15.67 24.50 10.92
N ASN A 218 -14.91 25.54 11.23
CA ASN A 218 -14.40 25.72 12.58
C ASN A 218 -15.55 25.98 13.56
N PRO A 219 -15.78 25.11 14.56
CA PRO A 219 -16.76 25.37 15.61
C PRO A 219 -16.41 26.62 16.44
N ASN A 220 -15.18 27.11 16.38
CA ASN A 220 -14.71 28.30 17.10
C ASN A 220 -14.66 29.58 16.23
N GLY A 221 -15.23 29.59 15.04
CA GLY A 221 -15.53 30.75 14.21
C GLY A 221 -14.36 31.35 13.43
N ASP A 222 -13.26 31.72 14.07
CA ASP A 222 -12.24 32.61 13.49
C ASP A 222 -10.84 31.98 13.36
N PHE A 223 -10.76 30.67 13.42
CA PHE A 223 -9.46 29.95 13.44
C PHE A 223 -8.60 30.29 12.22
N TRP A 224 -9.17 30.10 11.01
CA TRP A 224 -8.43 30.28 9.77
C TRP A 224 -8.18 31.76 9.45
N GLU A 225 -9.11 32.64 9.78
CA GLU A 225 -8.91 34.10 9.68
C GLU A 225 -7.72 34.54 10.55
N SER A 226 -7.74 34.15 11.83
CA SER A 226 -6.67 34.49 12.77
C SER A 226 -5.34 33.83 12.42
N LEU A 227 -5.37 32.62 11.84
CA LEU A 227 -4.16 31.91 11.46
C LEU A 227 -3.50 32.55 10.22
N ILE A 228 -4.28 33.00 9.22
CA ILE A 228 -3.78 33.38 7.91
C ILE A 228 -3.95 34.86 7.65
N PHE A 229 -5.17 35.40 7.62
CA PHE A 229 -5.40 36.78 7.18
C PHE A 229 -4.86 37.82 8.17
N GLU A 230 -4.98 37.59 9.48
CA GLU A 230 -4.41 38.49 10.50
C GLU A 230 -2.86 38.45 10.51
N ASN A 231 -2.24 37.50 9.79
CA ASN A 231 -0.80 37.35 9.68
C ASN A 231 -0.24 37.72 8.29
N GLU A 232 -0.96 38.47 7.45
CA GLU A 232 -0.55 38.83 6.09
C GLU A 232 0.87 39.43 6.04
N ASP A 233 1.20 40.37 6.89
CA ASP A 233 2.51 41.02 6.96
C ASP A 233 3.48 40.37 7.97
N ASN A 234 3.12 39.21 8.53
CA ASN A 234 3.91 38.57 9.57
C ASN A 234 4.99 37.68 8.96
N ALA A 235 6.12 37.58 9.65
CA ALA A 235 7.24 36.73 9.29
C ALA A 235 6.85 35.23 9.10
N VAL A 236 5.76 34.80 9.68
CA VAL A 236 5.28 33.39 9.58
C VAL A 236 4.83 33.00 8.18
N LEU A 237 4.39 33.97 7.35
CA LEU A 237 3.97 33.75 5.97
C LEU A 237 5.07 34.07 4.93
N ILE A 238 6.32 34.36 5.34
CA ILE A 238 7.39 34.77 4.41
C ILE A 238 8.03 33.58 3.70
N ASN A 239 8.17 32.41 4.36
CA ASN A 239 8.85 31.24 3.79
C ASN A 239 8.38 29.92 4.42
N PRO A 240 8.68 28.77 3.78
CA PRO A 240 8.24 27.46 4.28
C PRO A 240 8.67 27.13 5.70
N ASN A 241 9.89 27.50 6.10
CA ASN A 241 10.43 27.10 7.41
C ASN A 241 9.72 27.83 8.55
N THR A 242 9.52 29.16 8.40
CA THR A 242 8.78 29.93 9.42
C THR A 242 7.33 29.51 9.51
N PHE A 243 6.71 29.12 8.38
CA PHE A 243 5.35 28.61 8.37
C PHE A 243 5.26 27.24 9.05
N LYS A 244 6.16 26.29 8.75
CA LYS A 244 6.19 24.96 9.39
C LYS A 244 6.39 25.02 10.93
N GLU A 245 7.12 26.00 11.42
CA GLU A 245 7.25 26.23 12.88
C GLU A 245 5.98 26.79 13.49
N PHE A 246 5.26 27.63 12.77
CA PHE A 246 4.02 28.29 13.20
C PHE A 246 2.81 27.34 13.10
N PHE A 247 2.63 26.70 11.94
CA PHE A 247 1.58 25.71 11.69
C PHE A 247 2.21 24.35 11.37
N ARG A 248 2.23 23.48 12.36
CA ARG A 248 3.02 22.24 12.33
C ARG A 248 2.39 21.11 11.54
N GLY A 249 1.11 21.25 11.14
CA GLY A 249 0.44 20.31 10.26
C GLY A 249 -0.96 19.92 10.70
N LEU A 250 -1.50 18.95 9.97
CA LEU A 250 -2.82 18.36 10.19
C LEU A 250 -2.67 16.89 10.58
N TYR A 251 -3.42 16.46 11.59
CA TYR A 251 -3.64 15.06 11.90
C TYR A 251 -5.04 14.68 11.45
N ILE A 252 -5.13 13.71 10.52
CA ILE A 252 -6.39 13.19 10.01
C ILE A 252 -6.57 11.79 10.57
N LYS A 253 -7.56 11.66 11.43
CA LYS A 253 -7.89 10.45 12.18
C LYS A 253 -9.16 9.83 11.62
N ALA A 254 -9.16 8.51 11.51
CA ALA A 254 -10.34 7.74 11.20
C ALA A 254 -10.73 6.85 12.39
N GLU A 255 -12.02 6.61 12.55
CA GLU A 255 -12.55 5.64 13.52
C GLU A 255 -13.71 4.86 12.88
N GLY A 256 -13.85 3.59 13.24
CA GLY A 256 -14.97 2.77 12.82
C GLY A 256 -16.30 3.21 13.46
N VAL A 257 -17.38 3.04 12.73
CA VAL A 257 -18.75 3.24 13.23
C VAL A 257 -19.37 1.88 13.48
N ASN A 258 -19.74 1.59 14.72
CA ASN A 258 -20.29 0.27 15.14
C ASN A 258 -19.37 -0.92 14.76
N SER A 259 -18.06 -0.77 14.86
CA SER A 259 -17.04 -1.76 14.47
C SER A 259 -17.02 -2.09 12.97
N GLU A 260 -17.50 -1.20 12.14
CA GLU A 260 -17.45 -1.25 10.69
C GLU A 260 -16.82 0.05 10.16
N GLY A 261 -16.36 0.05 8.90
CA GLY A 261 -15.77 1.23 8.27
C GLY A 261 -15.30 0.96 6.84
N ALA A 262 -14.51 1.88 6.34
CA ALA A 262 -13.79 1.73 5.07
C ALA A 262 -12.32 2.08 5.27
N MET A 263 -11.44 1.31 4.64
CA MET A 263 -10.01 1.59 4.56
C MET A 263 -9.68 2.17 3.19
N MET A 264 -8.96 3.29 3.15
CA MET A 264 -8.68 4.03 1.93
C MET A 264 -7.18 4.23 1.76
N MET A 265 -6.66 4.02 0.56
CA MET A 265 -5.33 4.46 0.17
C MET A 265 -5.46 5.79 -0.59
N LEU A 266 -4.83 6.84 -0.08
CA LEU A 266 -4.98 8.21 -0.53
C LEU A 266 -3.88 8.62 -1.52
N ASN A 267 -4.24 9.32 -2.59
CA ASN A 267 -3.31 9.84 -3.57
C ASN A 267 -2.80 11.23 -3.16
N LEU A 268 -1.91 11.28 -2.15
CA LEU A 268 -1.35 12.54 -1.65
C LEU A 268 -0.40 13.23 -2.64
N ALA A 269 0.10 12.51 -3.64
CA ALA A 269 0.93 13.08 -4.71
C ALA A 269 0.12 13.78 -5.81
N SER A 270 -1.20 13.68 -5.80
CA SER A 270 -2.06 14.36 -6.77
C SER A 270 -1.99 15.88 -6.62
N SER A 271 -1.95 16.61 -7.73
CA SER A 271 -2.06 18.08 -7.75
C SER A 271 -3.40 18.62 -7.20
N ASN A 272 -4.40 17.74 -7.07
CA ASN A 272 -5.68 18.06 -6.44
C ASN A 272 -5.71 17.79 -4.93
N THR A 273 -4.62 17.26 -4.35
CA THR A 273 -4.47 17.13 -2.90
C THR A 273 -4.07 18.48 -2.32
N LYS A 274 -5.03 19.18 -1.76
CA LYS A 274 -4.84 20.55 -1.26
C LYS A 274 -5.86 20.94 -0.20
N LEU A 275 -5.45 21.87 0.66
CA LEU A 275 -6.33 22.66 1.50
C LEU A 275 -6.48 24.04 0.85
N THR A 276 -7.71 24.48 0.60
CA THR A 276 -8.00 25.76 -0.05
C THR A 276 -8.87 26.64 0.84
N LEU A 277 -8.41 27.85 1.11
CA LEU A 277 -9.23 28.91 1.68
C LEU A 277 -9.84 29.69 0.52
N HIS A 278 -11.17 29.65 0.40
CA HIS A 278 -11.93 30.49 -0.53
C HIS A 278 -12.36 31.75 0.24
N TYR A 279 -12.04 32.92 -0.30
CA TYR A 279 -12.35 34.19 0.36
C TYR A 279 -12.72 35.26 -0.67
N THR A 280 -13.48 36.23 -0.21
CA THR A 280 -13.84 37.41 -0.95
C THR A 280 -13.08 38.60 -0.39
N SER A 281 -12.52 39.45 -1.25
CA SER A 281 -11.86 40.69 -0.82
C SER A 281 -12.10 41.81 -1.83
N GLU A 282 -11.86 43.05 -1.40
CA GLU A 282 -11.92 44.22 -2.25
C GLU A 282 -10.53 44.60 -2.76
N ILE A 283 -10.42 44.87 -4.05
CA ILE A 283 -9.22 45.43 -4.67
C ILE A 283 -9.54 46.87 -5.11
N SER A 284 -8.76 47.81 -4.61
CA SER A 284 -8.87 49.21 -5.02
C SER A 284 -8.20 49.45 -6.37
N THR A 285 -8.96 49.82 -7.37
CA THR A 285 -8.44 50.20 -8.70
C THR A 285 -8.54 51.70 -8.89
N GLU A 286 -7.41 52.32 -9.29
CA GLU A 286 -7.40 53.72 -9.67
C GLU A 286 -7.75 53.86 -11.16
N ASN A 287 -8.86 54.49 -11.44
CA ASN A 287 -9.28 54.78 -12.81
C ASN A 287 -9.12 56.27 -13.11
N ASP A 288 -8.37 56.62 -14.15
CA ASP A 288 -8.30 58.01 -14.64
C ASP A 288 -9.62 58.41 -15.28
N THR A 289 -10.16 59.53 -14.83
CA THR A 289 -11.37 60.11 -15.44
C THR A 289 -11.00 61.04 -16.61
N ASP A 290 -11.87 61.13 -17.61
CA ASP A 290 -11.72 62.06 -18.79
C ASP A 290 -11.52 63.53 -18.37
N SER A 291 -11.77 63.88 -17.14
CA SER A 291 -11.62 65.24 -16.58
C SER A 291 -10.27 65.43 -15.85
N GLY A 292 -9.34 64.47 -15.83
CA GLY A 292 -8.03 64.56 -15.19
C GLY A 292 -8.06 64.33 -13.67
N GLY A 293 -9.10 63.67 -13.16
CA GLY A 293 -9.19 63.19 -11.77
C GLY A 293 -9.06 61.70 -11.72
N THR A 294 -8.53 61.16 -10.58
CA THR A 294 -8.50 59.74 -10.30
C THR A 294 -9.68 59.36 -9.42
N VAL A 295 -10.44 58.35 -9.83
CA VAL A 295 -11.49 57.75 -9.00
C VAL A 295 -11.01 56.36 -8.59
N THR A 296 -10.98 56.09 -7.27
CA THR A 296 -10.71 54.79 -6.73
C THR A 296 -12.03 54.05 -6.62
N GLU A 297 -12.13 52.95 -7.34
CA GLU A 297 -13.28 52.04 -7.26
C GLU A 297 -12.82 50.77 -6.52
N ALA A 298 -13.59 50.34 -5.53
CA ALA A 298 -13.41 49.03 -4.91
C ALA A 298 -14.14 47.97 -5.74
N ILE A 299 -13.43 46.98 -6.17
CA ILE A 299 -13.98 45.82 -6.92
C ILE A 299 -13.89 44.60 -6.03
N GLU A 300 -15.03 43.98 -5.76
CA GLU A 300 -15.12 42.72 -5.04
C GLU A 300 -14.56 41.58 -5.94
N SER A 301 -13.68 40.76 -5.38
CA SER A 301 -13.04 39.64 -6.06
C SER A 301 -13.11 38.38 -5.22
N GLN A 302 -13.44 37.27 -5.84
CA GLN A 302 -13.35 35.93 -5.24
C GLN A 302 -11.95 35.38 -5.47
N ASN A 303 -11.32 34.89 -4.40
CA ASN A 303 -9.92 34.49 -4.38
C ASN A 303 -9.75 33.14 -3.69
N GLU A 304 -8.61 32.51 -3.94
CA GLU A 304 -8.21 31.27 -3.29
C GLU A 304 -6.81 31.40 -2.69
N TYR A 305 -6.60 30.88 -1.48
CA TYR A 305 -5.28 30.71 -0.89
C TYR A 305 -5.07 29.21 -0.63
N VAL A 306 -4.05 28.62 -1.27
CA VAL A 306 -3.88 27.18 -1.38
C VAL A 306 -2.70 26.70 -0.57
N PHE A 307 -2.86 25.56 0.11
CA PHE A 307 -1.82 24.85 0.84
C PHE A 307 -1.68 23.45 0.25
N ASN A 308 -0.44 23.00 0.08
CA ASN A 308 -0.11 21.65 -0.28
C ASN A 308 0.52 20.90 0.89
N PHE A 309 0.32 19.57 0.93
CA PHE A 309 1.12 18.73 1.84
C PHE A 309 2.58 18.73 1.39
N THR A 310 3.48 18.68 2.38
CA THR A 310 4.91 18.45 2.14
C THR A 310 5.21 16.96 2.07
N ASP A 311 6.48 16.59 1.82
CA ASP A 311 6.93 15.19 1.87
C ASP A 311 6.95 14.62 3.31
N ASN A 312 6.84 15.47 4.35
CA ASN A 312 6.76 15.06 5.74
C ASN A 312 5.36 14.57 6.10
N LEU A 313 5.13 13.31 5.81
CA LEU A 313 3.88 12.58 6.05
C LEU A 313 4.22 11.28 6.76
N ILE A 314 3.39 10.88 7.72
CA ILE A 314 3.51 9.60 8.42
C ILE A 314 2.15 8.93 8.58
N ASN A 315 2.10 7.61 8.45
CA ASN A 315 0.95 6.82 8.90
C ASN A 315 1.11 6.45 10.37
N ILE A 316 0.01 6.50 11.10
CA ILE A 316 -0.11 6.01 12.47
C ILE A 316 -1.16 4.91 12.45
N TYR A 317 -0.78 3.71 12.91
CA TYR A 317 -1.68 2.57 13.01
C TYR A 317 -2.04 2.31 14.47
N ASP A 318 -3.31 2.00 14.70
CA ASP A 318 -3.83 1.47 15.95
C ASP A 318 -4.55 0.16 15.64
N ASN A 319 -3.86 -0.96 15.89
CA ASN A 319 -4.32 -2.29 15.52
C ASN A 319 -4.62 -3.13 16.76
N SER A 320 -5.77 -3.82 16.74
CA SER A 320 -6.16 -4.79 17.75
C SER A 320 -6.38 -6.15 17.08
N PHE A 321 -5.30 -6.96 17.01
CA PHE A 321 -5.34 -8.22 16.31
C PHE A 321 -5.70 -9.41 17.21
N ASN A 322 -6.46 -10.34 16.64
CA ASN A 322 -6.95 -11.55 17.30
C ASN A 322 -5.96 -12.71 17.27
N ILE A 323 -4.95 -12.68 16.39
CA ILE A 323 -4.03 -13.80 16.14
C ILE A 323 -2.79 -13.67 17.02
N ASP A 324 -2.48 -14.72 17.77
CA ASP A 324 -1.22 -14.85 18.52
C ASP A 324 -0.31 -15.87 17.84
N VAL A 325 0.83 -15.39 17.36
CA VAL A 325 1.89 -16.20 16.72
C VAL A 325 3.16 -16.29 17.57
N SER A 326 3.07 -15.97 18.85
CA SER A 326 4.23 -16.01 19.78
C SER A 326 4.85 -17.41 19.93
N ASN A 327 4.09 -18.47 19.63
CA ASN A 327 4.50 -19.86 19.67
C ASN A 327 4.78 -20.45 18.27
N SER A 328 5.04 -19.61 17.26
CA SER A 328 5.40 -20.06 15.92
C SER A 328 6.61 -20.99 15.94
N ASN A 329 6.51 -22.10 15.22
CA ASN A 329 7.53 -23.15 15.16
C ASN A 329 8.44 -22.95 13.94
N THR A 330 9.62 -22.42 14.16
CA THR A 330 10.59 -22.16 13.09
C THR A 330 11.36 -23.40 12.64
N VAL A 331 11.22 -24.54 13.32
CA VAL A 331 11.94 -25.79 13.02
C VAL A 331 11.10 -26.71 12.15
N ASP A 332 9.83 -26.94 12.53
CA ASP A 332 8.94 -27.86 11.82
C ASP A 332 7.89 -27.11 10.97
N GLY A 333 7.77 -25.80 11.20
CA GLY A 333 6.74 -24.94 10.59
C GLY A 333 5.43 -24.93 11.37
N ASP A 334 4.54 -24.06 10.96
CA ASP A 334 3.21 -23.88 11.55
C ASP A 334 2.13 -24.69 10.80
N GLU A 335 0.99 -24.89 11.46
CA GLU A 335 -0.20 -25.51 10.85
C GLU A 335 -0.85 -24.55 9.83
N ARG A 336 -0.90 -23.26 10.16
CA ARG A 336 -1.45 -22.17 9.33
C ARG A 336 -0.46 -21.03 9.22
N LEU A 337 -0.45 -20.40 8.06
CA LEU A 337 0.34 -19.19 7.82
C LEU A 337 -0.63 -18.00 7.75
N TYR A 338 -0.36 -17.01 8.58
CA TYR A 338 -1.16 -15.78 8.67
C TYR A 338 -0.40 -14.66 7.95
N LEU A 339 -0.96 -14.15 6.87
CA LEU A 339 -0.40 -13.04 6.13
C LEU A 339 -1.35 -11.85 6.22
N LYS A 340 -0.86 -10.72 6.71
CA LYS A 340 -1.65 -9.48 6.83
C LYS A 340 -0.75 -8.29 6.54
N GLY A 341 -1.18 -7.45 5.61
CA GLY A 341 -0.45 -6.23 5.28
C GLY A 341 -0.54 -5.14 6.35
N GLY A 342 0.10 -4.00 6.08
CA GLY A 342 0.33 -2.98 7.08
C GLY A 342 1.30 -3.46 8.16
N GLU A 343 1.13 -3.01 9.39
CA GLU A 343 1.79 -3.56 10.57
C GLU A 343 1.08 -4.85 11.02
N GLY A 344 1.21 -5.92 10.23
CA GLY A 344 0.47 -7.15 10.45
C GLY A 344 1.34 -8.38 10.65
N TYR A 345 1.26 -9.32 9.72
CA TYR A 345 1.93 -10.62 9.79
C TYR A 345 2.55 -10.98 8.45
N MET A 346 3.70 -11.62 8.52
CA MET A 346 4.38 -12.27 7.41
C MET A 346 4.75 -13.70 7.77
N SER A 347 5.19 -14.49 6.79
CA SER A 347 5.73 -15.82 7.07
C SER A 347 7.14 -15.95 6.52
N THR A 348 8.03 -16.58 7.29
CA THR A 348 9.32 -17.02 6.78
C THR A 348 9.17 -18.37 6.08
N VAL A 349 10.00 -18.63 5.09
CA VAL A 349 9.93 -19.81 4.22
C VAL A 349 11.34 -20.36 4.03
N ASP A 350 11.59 -21.54 4.56
CA ASP A 350 12.85 -22.26 4.44
C ASP A 350 12.68 -23.38 3.40
N LEU A 351 13.35 -23.25 2.25
CA LEU A 351 13.32 -24.25 1.17
C LEU A 351 14.13 -25.48 1.53
N PHE A 352 13.68 -26.66 1.09
CA PHE A 352 14.34 -27.94 1.33
C PHE A 352 14.53 -28.28 2.81
N SER A 353 13.77 -27.67 3.70
CA SER A 353 13.76 -27.95 5.13
C SER A 353 12.69 -28.98 5.47
N GLY A 354 12.96 -29.79 6.49
CA GLY A 354 12.11 -30.92 6.87
C GLY A 354 12.66 -32.28 6.37
N SER A 355 11.95 -33.34 6.71
CA SER A 355 12.36 -34.69 6.32
C SER A 355 11.98 -34.99 4.86
N PHE A 356 12.89 -35.61 4.13
CA PHE A 356 12.68 -36.05 2.77
C PHE A 356 13.01 -37.55 2.65
N GLU A 357 12.13 -38.34 2.08
CA GLU A 357 12.34 -39.76 1.79
C GLU A 357 12.72 -39.90 0.33
N ASN A 358 13.90 -40.46 0.07
CA ASN A 358 14.40 -40.71 -1.27
C ASN A 358 13.71 -41.94 -1.93
N GLU A 359 14.02 -42.23 -3.18
CA GLU A 359 13.47 -43.33 -3.95
C GLU A 359 13.76 -44.74 -3.35
N ASN A 360 14.76 -44.81 -2.46
CA ASN A 360 15.13 -46.07 -1.77
C ASN A 360 14.40 -46.23 -0.42
N GLY A 361 13.55 -45.27 -0.03
CA GLY A 361 12.86 -45.27 1.26
C GLY A 361 13.75 -44.79 2.44
N GLU A 362 14.85 -44.05 2.17
CA GLU A 362 15.76 -43.56 3.18
C GLU A 362 15.44 -42.09 3.46
N ILE A 363 15.46 -41.71 4.74
CA ILE A 363 15.34 -40.30 5.14
C ILE A 363 16.69 -39.62 4.97
N VAL A 364 16.73 -38.60 4.11
CA VAL A 364 17.93 -37.85 3.76
C VAL A 364 17.71 -36.34 3.92
N ASP A 365 18.81 -35.56 3.95
CA ASP A 365 18.71 -34.11 3.84
C ASP A 365 18.16 -33.74 2.45
N ALA A 366 17.11 -32.92 2.44
CA ALA A 366 16.41 -32.59 1.20
C ALA A 366 17.25 -31.70 0.27
N PHE A 367 18.06 -30.78 0.85
CA PHE A 367 18.90 -29.90 0.05
C PHE A 367 20.09 -30.62 -0.57
N ASP A 368 20.76 -31.47 0.23
CA ASP A 368 21.87 -32.31 -0.27
C ASP A 368 21.37 -33.27 -1.35
N HIS A 369 20.20 -33.87 -1.16
CA HIS A 369 19.57 -34.73 -2.18
C HIS A 369 19.24 -33.94 -3.45
N PHE A 370 18.68 -32.73 -3.33
CA PHE A 370 18.40 -31.86 -4.47
C PHE A 370 19.68 -31.55 -5.25
N LYS A 371 20.72 -31.04 -4.57
CA LYS A 371 22.00 -30.73 -5.22
C LYS A 371 22.58 -31.93 -5.95
N SER A 372 22.77 -33.05 -5.27
CA SER A 372 23.39 -34.25 -5.85
C SER A 372 22.55 -34.91 -6.98
N SER A 373 21.22 -34.77 -6.93
CA SER A 373 20.34 -35.31 -7.98
C SER A 373 20.36 -34.49 -9.26
N PHE A 374 20.55 -33.17 -9.16
CA PHE A 374 20.47 -32.27 -10.31
C PHE A 374 21.82 -31.83 -10.85
N TYR A 375 22.90 -31.97 -10.07
CA TYR A 375 24.21 -31.47 -10.45
C TYR A 375 25.33 -32.39 -9.95
N ASN A 376 26.35 -32.59 -10.78
CA ASN A 376 27.56 -33.31 -10.42
C ASN A 376 28.70 -32.30 -10.23
N ASP A 377 29.04 -32.02 -8.97
CA ASP A 377 30.10 -31.05 -8.62
C ASP A 377 31.49 -31.50 -9.07
N GLU A 378 31.75 -32.84 -9.22
CA GLU A 378 33.06 -33.36 -9.63
C GLU A 378 33.34 -33.11 -11.11
N ASP A 379 32.30 -33.20 -11.92
CA ASP A 379 32.41 -33.08 -13.39
C ASP A 379 31.96 -31.69 -13.90
N ASP A 380 31.38 -30.84 -13.03
CA ASP A 380 30.80 -29.54 -13.36
C ASP A 380 29.69 -29.64 -14.43
N ILE A 381 28.81 -30.66 -14.29
CA ILE A 381 27.76 -31.00 -15.24
C ILE A 381 26.41 -31.13 -14.56
N ALA A 382 25.36 -30.59 -15.19
CA ALA A 382 23.98 -30.81 -14.76
C ALA A 382 23.55 -32.24 -15.10
N ASN A 383 23.14 -33.02 -14.10
CA ASN A 383 22.56 -34.35 -14.27
C ASN A 383 21.15 -34.29 -14.84
N LYS A 384 20.37 -33.30 -14.40
CA LYS A 384 18.97 -33.06 -14.78
C LYS A 384 18.76 -31.58 -15.07
N LEU A 385 17.90 -31.28 -16.04
CA LEU A 385 17.58 -29.89 -16.40
C LEU A 385 16.24 -29.49 -15.81
N ILE A 386 16.24 -28.46 -14.98
CA ILE A 386 14.99 -27.90 -14.42
C ILE A 386 14.26 -27.14 -15.52
N ASN A 387 13.08 -27.64 -15.92
CA ASN A 387 12.21 -26.98 -16.90
C ASN A 387 11.34 -25.90 -16.23
N GLU A 388 10.73 -26.25 -15.09
CA GLU A 388 9.92 -25.36 -14.27
C GLU A 388 10.00 -25.78 -12.81
N ALA A 389 10.06 -24.80 -11.91
CA ALA A 389 9.93 -25.04 -10.49
C ALA A 389 9.05 -23.95 -9.85
N TYR A 390 8.18 -24.36 -8.91
CA TYR A 390 7.30 -23.45 -8.20
C TYR A 390 6.95 -23.96 -6.80
N ILE A 391 6.42 -23.03 -6.00
CA ILE A 391 5.80 -23.31 -4.71
C ILE A 391 4.32 -22.94 -4.81
N GLU A 392 3.46 -23.81 -4.28
CA GLU A 392 2.04 -23.54 -4.13
C GLU A 392 1.70 -23.34 -2.66
N PHE A 393 0.98 -22.24 -2.37
CA PHE A 393 0.43 -21.96 -1.07
C PHE A 393 -1.09 -21.96 -1.17
N TYR A 394 -1.72 -22.95 -0.52
CA TYR A 394 -3.16 -23.14 -0.56
C TYR A 394 -3.86 -22.30 0.50
N VAL A 395 -4.92 -21.61 0.11
CA VAL A 395 -5.77 -20.85 1.03
C VAL A 395 -6.55 -21.81 1.95
N ASP A 396 -6.54 -21.52 3.25
CA ASP A 396 -7.39 -22.23 4.21
C ASP A 396 -8.82 -21.68 4.17
N GLN A 397 -9.63 -22.22 3.28
CA GLN A 397 -11.03 -21.83 3.08
C GLN A 397 -11.94 -22.09 4.31
N SER A 398 -11.41 -22.72 5.36
CA SER A 398 -12.13 -22.85 6.62
C SER A 398 -12.15 -21.53 7.41
N GLN A 399 -11.30 -20.57 7.03
CA GLN A 399 -11.20 -19.25 7.62
C GLN A 399 -12.08 -18.27 6.84
N ASN A 400 -12.85 -17.47 7.55
CA ASN A 400 -13.75 -16.49 6.93
C ASN A 400 -12.99 -15.19 6.67
N ILE A 401 -12.23 -15.12 5.58
CA ILE A 401 -11.52 -13.93 5.13
C ILE A 401 -12.47 -13.06 4.29
N GLU A 402 -12.65 -11.81 4.67
CA GLU A 402 -13.57 -10.91 3.98
C GLU A 402 -13.03 -10.46 2.61
N SER A 403 -11.74 -10.19 2.53
CA SER A 403 -11.11 -9.69 1.30
C SER A 403 -9.70 -10.24 1.13
N GLU A 404 -9.58 -11.30 0.34
CA GLU A 404 -8.30 -11.92 0.03
C GLU A 404 -7.45 -11.02 -0.87
N PRO A 405 -6.11 -10.95 -0.64
CA PRO A 405 -5.20 -10.28 -1.55
C PRO A 405 -5.13 -11.01 -2.90
N ASP A 406 -5.11 -10.28 -4.01
CA ASP A 406 -4.97 -10.89 -5.33
C ASP A 406 -3.56 -11.42 -5.56
N ARG A 407 -2.57 -10.92 -4.84
CA ARG A 407 -1.16 -11.26 -4.99
C ARG A 407 -0.47 -11.41 -3.65
N VAL A 408 0.49 -12.34 -3.62
CA VAL A 408 1.51 -12.43 -2.57
C VAL A 408 2.88 -12.20 -3.19
N TYR A 409 3.86 -11.83 -2.37
CA TYR A 409 5.22 -11.55 -2.80
C TYR A 409 6.20 -12.37 -1.97
N LEU A 410 7.13 -13.07 -2.65
CA LEU A 410 8.18 -13.88 -2.06
C LEU A 410 9.53 -13.25 -2.36
N TYR A 411 10.34 -13.01 -1.33
CA TYR A 411 11.66 -12.38 -1.46
C TYR A 411 12.69 -13.00 -0.54
N ASN A 412 13.97 -12.73 -0.81
CA ASN A 412 15.07 -13.14 0.06
C ASN A 412 15.05 -12.31 1.34
N PHE A 413 14.71 -12.95 2.45
CA PHE A 413 14.54 -12.30 3.76
C PHE A 413 15.87 -11.82 4.36
N GLU A 414 16.95 -12.57 4.15
CA GLU A 414 18.26 -12.23 4.74
C GLU A 414 18.93 -11.04 4.04
N GLN A 415 18.69 -10.89 2.74
CA GLN A 415 19.28 -9.83 1.91
C GLN A 415 18.30 -8.70 1.59
N ASN A 416 17.03 -8.86 1.93
CA ASN A 416 15.96 -7.92 1.63
C ASN A 416 15.84 -7.56 0.13
N VAL A 417 15.97 -8.57 -0.74
CA VAL A 417 15.93 -8.38 -2.20
C VAL A 417 14.96 -9.35 -2.88
N ALA A 418 14.39 -8.91 -4.00
CA ALA A 418 13.56 -9.77 -4.85
C ALA A 418 14.37 -10.97 -5.39
N LEU A 419 13.70 -12.09 -5.63
CA LEU A 419 14.31 -13.27 -6.25
C LEU A 419 14.67 -12.97 -7.71
N ILE A 420 15.62 -13.74 -8.26
CA ILE A 420 16.06 -13.57 -9.66
C ILE A 420 14.91 -13.75 -10.65
N ASP A 421 13.97 -14.67 -10.37
CA ASP A 421 12.77 -14.91 -11.19
C ASP A 421 11.91 -13.65 -11.34
N TYR A 422 11.87 -12.78 -10.33
CA TYR A 422 11.18 -11.50 -10.38
C TYR A 422 11.75 -10.57 -11.47
N PHE A 423 13.07 -10.46 -11.55
CA PHE A 423 13.74 -9.57 -12.52
C PHE A 423 13.65 -10.12 -13.95
N LEU A 424 13.63 -11.45 -14.11
CA LEU A 424 13.52 -12.10 -15.40
C LEU A 424 12.10 -12.13 -15.96
N ASP A 425 11.09 -11.99 -15.09
CA ASP A 425 9.71 -11.89 -15.54
C ASP A 425 9.45 -10.51 -16.17
N GLN A 426 9.29 -10.50 -17.48
CA GLN A 426 8.97 -9.32 -18.30
C GLN A 426 7.48 -9.24 -18.67
N SER A 427 6.64 -10.06 -18.04
CA SER A 427 5.20 -10.02 -18.31
C SER A 427 4.62 -8.66 -17.96
N VAL A 428 3.75 -8.17 -18.83
CA VAL A 428 3.00 -6.92 -18.67
C VAL A 428 1.51 -7.20 -18.81
N SER A 429 0.69 -6.45 -18.10
CA SER A 429 -0.76 -6.52 -18.20
C SER A 429 -1.35 -5.15 -17.94
N GLU A 430 -2.36 -4.78 -18.70
CA GLU A 430 -3.10 -3.52 -18.50
C GLU A 430 -4.02 -3.58 -17.28
N THR A 431 -4.39 -4.78 -16.83
CA THR A 431 -5.40 -5.00 -15.79
C THR A 431 -4.81 -5.42 -14.44
N THR A 432 -3.57 -5.91 -14.39
CA THR A 432 -2.92 -6.33 -13.15
C THR A 432 -1.80 -5.38 -12.80
N ILE A 433 -1.88 -4.79 -11.61
CA ILE A 433 -0.91 -3.81 -11.14
C ILE A 433 0.48 -4.44 -11.16
N ASN A 434 1.28 -3.95 -12.11
CA ASN A 434 2.67 -4.30 -12.40
C ASN A 434 2.96 -5.78 -12.63
N ALA A 435 2.09 -6.41 -13.33
CA ALA A 435 2.20 -7.75 -13.93
C ALA A 435 3.02 -8.81 -13.18
N LYS A 436 4.23 -9.21 -13.59
CA LYS A 436 5.00 -10.31 -12.98
C LYS A 436 4.19 -11.61 -12.84
N ILE A 437 3.29 -11.88 -13.79
CA ILE A 437 2.32 -12.97 -13.69
C ILE A 437 2.92 -14.37 -13.93
N ASN A 438 4.13 -14.44 -14.51
CA ASN A 438 4.84 -15.71 -14.67
C ASN A 438 5.55 -16.13 -13.38
N HIS A 439 6.06 -15.16 -12.60
CA HIS A 439 6.73 -15.41 -11.32
C HIS A 439 5.73 -15.44 -10.18
N LEU A 440 4.92 -14.39 -10.05
CA LEU A 440 3.92 -14.22 -8.99
C LEU A 440 2.52 -14.32 -9.62
N GLN A 441 1.96 -15.50 -9.71
CA GLN A 441 0.64 -15.65 -10.31
C GLN A 441 -0.45 -15.00 -9.43
N PRO A 442 -1.49 -14.41 -10.03
CA PRO A 442 -2.67 -13.99 -9.29
C PRO A 442 -3.31 -15.16 -8.53
N LEU A 443 -4.03 -14.84 -7.46
CA LEU A 443 -4.79 -15.82 -6.70
C LEU A 443 -5.70 -16.64 -7.63
N THR A 444 -5.49 -17.95 -7.66
CA THR A 444 -6.39 -18.87 -8.33
C THR A 444 -7.69 -18.95 -7.54
N ARG A 445 -8.83 -18.78 -8.20
CA ARG A 445 -10.15 -18.73 -7.57
C ARG A 445 -11.06 -19.83 -8.10
N ASP A 446 -12.06 -20.22 -7.31
CA ASP A 446 -13.04 -21.22 -7.72
C ASP A 446 -13.90 -20.71 -8.89
N GLY A 447 -14.12 -21.56 -9.89
CA GLY A 447 -14.97 -21.29 -11.05
C GLY A 447 -14.46 -20.23 -12.01
N ASP A 448 -13.17 -19.90 -12.05
CA ASP A 448 -12.55 -18.86 -12.90
C ASP A 448 -13.21 -17.48 -12.77
N SER A 449 -13.88 -17.24 -11.65
CA SER A 449 -14.58 -16.00 -11.34
C SER A 449 -13.73 -15.07 -10.48
N ILE A 450 -13.71 -13.79 -10.80
CA ILE A 450 -13.04 -12.75 -9.98
C ILE A 450 -13.61 -12.73 -8.54
N SER A 451 -14.86 -13.16 -8.37
CA SER A 451 -15.55 -13.22 -7.07
C SER A 451 -15.60 -14.63 -6.45
N GLY A 452 -14.92 -15.61 -7.03
CA GLY A 452 -14.82 -16.95 -6.47
C GLY A 452 -13.90 -17.00 -5.25
N ASP A 453 -14.10 -17.99 -4.37
CA ASP A 453 -13.24 -18.21 -3.22
C ASP A 453 -11.79 -18.51 -3.66
N GLY A 454 -10.83 -17.97 -2.92
CA GLY A 454 -9.42 -18.22 -3.18
C GLY A 454 -9.04 -19.68 -2.98
N ILE A 455 -8.25 -20.23 -3.89
CA ILE A 455 -7.78 -21.62 -3.82
C ILE A 455 -6.29 -21.64 -3.45
N LYS A 456 -5.45 -20.97 -4.24
CA LYS A 456 -4.00 -21.01 -4.04
C LYS A 456 -3.27 -19.87 -4.72
N TYR A 457 -2.08 -19.58 -4.22
CA TYR A 457 -1.05 -18.77 -4.87
C TYR A 457 0.04 -19.68 -5.41
N LYS A 458 0.45 -19.48 -6.66
CA LYS A 458 1.57 -20.18 -7.29
C LYS A 458 2.72 -19.22 -7.55
N ILE A 459 3.91 -19.55 -7.03
CA ILE A 459 5.12 -18.72 -7.15
C ILE A 459 6.18 -19.52 -7.87
N ARG A 460 6.61 -19.07 -9.05
CA ARG A 460 7.66 -19.70 -9.83
C ARG A 460 9.03 -19.30 -9.30
N ILE A 461 9.90 -20.30 -9.07
CA ILE A 461 11.26 -20.13 -8.54
C ILE A 461 12.31 -20.88 -9.35
N THR A 462 12.09 -21.06 -10.65
CA THR A 462 12.94 -21.87 -11.52
C THR A 462 14.38 -21.38 -11.55
N GLU A 463 14.58 -20.09 -11.76
CA GLU A 463 15.94 -19.52 -11.84
C GLU A 463 16.58 -19.37 -10.47
N HIS A 464 15.80 -19.19 -9.42
CA HIS A 464 16.31 -19.25 -8.06
C HIS A 464 16.93 -20.62 -7.77
N LEU A 465 16.23 -21.71 -8.10
CA LEU A 465 16.77 -23.07 -7.92
C LEU A 465 17.99 -23.36 -8.82
N ASN A 466 17.97 -22.89 -10.06
CA ASN A 466 19.13 -23.00 -10.95
C ASN A 466 20.37 -22.31 -10.34
N ASN A 467 20.20 -21.17 -9.67
CA ASN A 467 21.31 -20.49 -9.00
C ASN A 467 21.85 -21.29 -7.80
N LEU A 468 20.98 -22.02 -7.07
CA LEU A 468 21.43 -22.87 -5.95
C LEU A 468 22.35 -24.01 -6.42
N ILE A 469 22.08 -24.60 -7.60
CA ILE A 469 22.85 -25.75 -8.13
C ILE A 469 24.02 -25.32 -8.99
N ILE A 470 23.81 -24.41 -9.96
CA ILE A 470 24.84 -24.06 -10.96
C ILE A 470 25.84 -23.02 -10.43
N ARG A 471 25.39 -22.11 -9.56
CA ARG A 471 26.21 -21.00 -9.03
C ARG A 471 26.59 -21.17 -7.57
N ASP A 472 26.24 -22.29 -6.96
CA ASP A 472 26.45 -22.60 -5.55
C ASP A 472 26.00 -21.45 -4.63
N SER A 473 24.86 -20.82 -4.96
CA SER A 473 24.28 -19.74 -4.17
C SER A 473 23.79 -20.29 -2.83
N THR A 474 23.80 -19.46 -1.79
CA THR A 474 23.27 -19.82 -0.49
C THR A 474 21.77 -20.07 -0.57
N ASN A 475 21.30 -21.17 0.05
CA ASN A 475 19.88 -21.42 0.28
C ASN A 475 19.42 -20.51 1.45
N ALA A 476 19.17 -19.25 1.13
CA ALA A 476 18.78 -18.23 2.10
C ALA A 476 17.32 -18.40 2.51
N LYS A 477 17.00 -17.97 3.73
CA LYS A 477 15.62 -17.87 4.21
C LYS A 477 14.85 -16.86 3.38
N LEU A 478 13.65 -17.23 2.96
CA LEU A 478 12.74 -16.36 2.20
C LEU A 478 11.65 -15.80 3.13
N ALA A 479 10.96 -14.77 2.67
CA ALA A 479 9.78 -14.23 3.31
C ALA A 479 8.61 -14.15 2.34
N LEU A 480 7.43 -14.53 2.81
CA LEU A 480 6.16 -14.46 2.11
C LEU A 480 5.28 -13.39 2.75
N VAL A 481 4.80 -12.46 1.93
CA VAL A 481 3.96 -11.33 2.36
C VAL A 481 2.80 -11.13 1.40
N VAL A 482 1.71 -10.52 1.85
CA VAL A 482 0.68 -9.98 0.94
C VAL A 482 1.23 -8.75 0.24
N THR A 483 0.70 -8.38 -0.92
CA THR A 483 1.07 -7.13 -1.57
C THR A 483 -0.13 -6.49 -2.28
N SER A 484 -0.23 -5.17 -2.18
CA SER A 484 -1.17 -4.37 -2.97
C SER A 484 -0.68 -4.16 -4.40
N ASN A 485 0.65 -4.20 -4.61
CA ASN A 485 1.30 -3.94 -5.88
C ASN A 485 2.66 -4.65 -5.94
N VAL A 486 2.79 -5.63 -6.82
CA VAL A 486 4.03 -6.40 -6.99
C VAL A 486 5.22 -5.57 -7.51
N GLY A 487 4.97 -4.39 -8.06
CA GLY A 487 6.04 -3.45 -8.46
C GLY A 487 6.58 -2.60 -7.31
N SER A 488 5.88 -2.55 -6.18
CA SER A 488 6.26 -1.77 -4.99
C SER A 488 7.13 -2.60 -4.05
N ILE A 489 8.39 -2.80 -4.45
CA ILE A 489 9.38 -3.63 -3.73
C ILE A 489 10.41 -2.82 -2.94
N GLN A 490 10.22 -1.50 -2.81
CA GLN A 490 11.06 -0.68 -1.95
C GLN A 490 10.88 -1.11 -0.49
N ASN A 491 11.98 -1.34 0.19
CA ASN A 491 11.99 -1.81 1.57
C ASN A 491 11.99 -0.68 2.59
N PHE A 492 11.32 -0.92 3.71
CA PHE A 492 11.23 -0.03 4.86
C PHE A 492 11.55 -0.82 6.13
N SER A 493 12.34 -0.24 7.01
CA SER A 493 12.80 -0.91 8.23
C SER A 493 11.68 -1.12 9.25
N ILE A 494 11.85 -2.17 10.06
CA ILE A 494 10.99 -2.51 11.19
C ILE A 494 11.70 -2.10 12.48
N LEU A 495 10.96 -1.46 13.39
CA LEU A 495 11.48 -0.99 14.68
C LEU A 495 11.95 -2.17 15.54
N ASN A 496 13.15 -2.06 16.12
CA ASN A 496 13.68 -3.02 17.09
C ASN A 496 13.64 -4.48 16.60
N SER A 497 14.02 -4.72 15.36
CA SER A 497 14.10 -6.07 14.78
C SER A 497 15.25 -6.94 15.33
N GLY A 498 15.98 -6.47 16.34
CA GLY A 498 17.09 -7.18 16.96
C GLY A 498 18.46 -6.80 16.40
N GLU A 499 19.40 -7.76 16.35
CA GLU A 499 20.74 -7.54 15.77
C GLU A 499 20.69 -7.48 14.23
N GLU A 500 19.67 -8.08 13.60
CA GLU A 500 19.46 -8.07 12.17
C GLU A 500 18.37 -7.05 11.82
N THR A 501 18.63 -6.23 10.81
CA THR A 501 17.62 -5.32 10.28
C THR A 501 16.64 -6.11 9.44
N ILE A 502 15.39 -6.15 9.86
CA ILE A 502 14.29 -6.69 9.06
C ILE A 502 13.69 -5.53 8.26
N ASP A 503 13.63 -5.70 6.97
CA ASP A 503 13.00 -4.78 6.06
C ASP A 503 11.73 -5.39 5.47
N TYR A 504 10.73 -4.53 5.22
CA TYR A 504 9.41 -4.92 4.77
C TYR A 504 9.01 -4.14 3.52
N PRO A 505 8.50 -4.80 2.46
CA PRO A 505 8.22 -4.15 1.19
C PRO A 505 7.06 -3.16 1.26
N SER A 506 7.19 -2.02 0.59
CA SER A 506 6.14 -0.97 0.54
C SER A 506 4.80 -1.48 0.00
N GLY A 507 4.80 -2.41 -0.94
CA GLY A 507 3.57 -3.03 -1.44
C GLY A 507 2.82 -3.82 -0.37
N ALA A 508 3.53 -4.38 0.61
CA ALA A 508 2.94 -5.05 1.76
C ALA A 508 2.47 -4.06 2.83
N ILE A 509 3.26 -3.00 3.08
CA ILE A 509 2.86 -1.91 4.00
C ILE A 509 1.53 -1.29 3.58
N LEU A 510 1.35 -1.07 2.28
CA LEU A 510 0.16 -0.43 1.70
C LEU A 510 -0.98 -1.41 1.40
N SER A 511 -0.90 -2.67 1.83
CA SER A 511 -2.00 -3.62 1.75
C SER A 511 -2.76 -3.67 3.07
N HIS A 512 -4.09 -3.45 3.02
CA HIS A 512 -4.95 -3.67 4.18
C HIS A 512 -5.47 -5.12 4.24
N LYS A 513 -5.29 -5.90 3.16
CA LYS A 513 -5.81 -7.26 3.02
C LYS A 513 -5.00 -8.27 3.82
N GLY A 514 -5.63 -9.42 4.12
CA GLY A 514 -4.98 -10.56 4.73
C GLY A 514 -5.46 -11.87 4.12
N THR A 515 -4.71 -12.95 4.36
CA THR A 515 -5.10 -14.31 3.97
C THR A 515 -4.53 -15.32 4.96
N VAL A 516 -5.19 -16.46 5.09
CA VAL A 516 -4.71 -17.59 5.87
C VAL A 516 -4.42 -18.75 4.91
N LEU A 517 -3.22 -19.29 5.00
CA LEU A 517 -2.77 -20.38 4.13
C LEU A 517 -2.53 -21.64 4.95
N HIS A 518 -2.64 -22.80 4.32
CA HIS A 518 -2.16 -24.04 4.92
C HIS A 518 -0.64 -23.99 5.10
N GLY A 519 -0.16 -24.30 6.29
CA GLY A 519 1.26 -24.32 6.60
C GLY A 519 1.89 -25.71 6.51
N SER A 520 3.16 -25.82 6.88
CA SER A 520 3.96 -27.04 6.77
C SER A 520 3.46 -28.18 7.66
N GLN A 521 2.74 -27.87 8.74
CA GLN A 521 2.13 -28.82 9.66
C GLN A 521 0.60 -28.93 9.51
N SER A 522 0.05 -28.46 8.38
CA SER A 522 -1.38 -28.64 8.10
C SER A 522 -1.81 -30.11 8.16
N ASP A 523 -2.99 -30.37 8.70
CA ASP A 523 -3.59 -31.72 8.71
C ASP A 523 -3.93 -32.20 7.29
N ASP A 524 -4.19 -31.28 6.35
CA ASP A 524 -4.38 -31.57 4.93
C ASP A 524 -3.02 -31.68 4.24
N LEU A 525 -2.53 -32.90 4.07
CA LEU A 525 -1.19 -33.17 3.55
C LEU A 525 -1.01 -32.70 2.10
N ASP A 526 -2.07 -32.68 1.31
CA ASP A 526 -2.03 -32.27 -0.11
C ASP A 526 -1.95 -30.75 -0.27
N LYS A 527 -2.28 -30.00 0.79
CA LYS A 527 -2.23 -28.54 0.80
C LYS A 527 -1.02 -27.94 1.49
N ARG A 528 -0.13 -28.78 2.03
CA ARG A 528 1.14 -28.30 2.62
C ARG A 528 1.99 -27.65 1.53
N PRO A 529 2.67 -26.53 1.82
CA PRO A 529 3.58 -25.90 0.85
C PRO A 529 4.72 -26.87 0.49
N ARG A 530 4.98 -27.03 -0.80
CA ARG A 530 6.05 -27.87 -1.33
C ARG A 530 6.67 -27.21 -2.55
N ILE A 531 7.98 -27.44 -2.74
CA ILE A 531 8.65 -27.12 -3.99
C ILE A 531 8.32 -28.25 -4.96
N LYS A 532 7.74 -27.94 -6.12
CA LYS A 532 7.49 -28.87 -7.19
C LYS A 532 8.39 -28.55 -8.36
N ILE A 533 9.20 -29.51 -8.78
CA ILE A 533 10.20 -29.36 -9.83
C ILE A 533 9.84 -30.28 -10.99
N TYR A 534 9.65 -29.74 -12.18
CA TYR A 534 9.58 -30.47 -13.44
C TYR A 534 10.94 -30.42 -14.11
N TYR A 535 11.45 -31.58 -14.49
CA TYR A 535 12.79 -31.70 -15.05
C TYR A 535 12.85 -32.65 -16.23
N THR A 536 13.86 -32.50 -17.05
CA THR A 536 14.25 -33.43 -18.09
C THR A 536 15.48 -34.19 -17.63
N ASP A 537 15.43 -35.53 -17.71
CA ASP A 537 16.57 -36.40 -17.49
C ASP A 537 17.17 -36.75 -18.86
N PRO A 538 18.43 -36.30 -19.16
CA PRO A 538 19.04 -36.58 -20.46
C PRO A 538 19.45 -38.05 -20.62
N ASP A 539 19.50 -38.84 -19.54
CA ASP A 539 19.93 -40.24 -19.56
C ASP A 539 18.75 -41.23 -19.67
N GLU A 540 17.50 -40.75 -19.58
CA GLU A 540 16.27 -41.48 -19.84
C GLU A 540 15.67 -41.10 -21.21
#